data_4df4f1f298b6632d34cda73f8cbb199b
#
_entry.id   4df4f1f298b6632d34cda73f8cbb199b
#
_cell.length_a   1.000
_cell.length_b   1.000
_cell.length_c   1.000
_cell.angle_alpha   90.00
_cell.angle_beta   90.00
_cell.angle_gamma   90.00
#
_symmetry.space_group_name_H-M   'P 1'
#
loop_
_entity.id
_entity.type
_entity.pdbx_description
1 polymer ?
#
loop_
_entity_poly.entity_id
_entity_poly.type
_entity_poly.pdbx_seq_one_letter_code
_entity_poly.pdbx_strand_id
1 'polypeptide(L)'
;MIKLNYKKEGGSVRYRIERDALGEKQVPAEAYYGIHSLRSKENFDITKRGINRQMIKALAYIKKACAKANSDVGYLDPNKAKAIMLACDEILNGRLHGQFITDLIQGGAGTSMNMNANEVIANRANEMLGGKKGVYDLIHPLDHVNFSQSTNDVIPTAGKIAVIRQTKKLLVELKKLQNSFSQKGNEFSDIIKIGKTHLQDAAPMTLGSQFDAFAAAIGKDIKRIELAIDSLLEINIGATVIGTGINADPKYAKKAIQNIAKYTGEDFKQAKNLYDATRNIDGFLNVSSAIKVLAVNLSKIANDLRLLSSGYTNNEIILPIVQAGSTIIPGKINPVVLEVVNQVAFYVFGMDATITKACEAGQLELNVYLPVVLSTLFEGLNTIRRAARTLREKAIEGMKANIPNCHQNVINCPTLVTALIPHIGYEEALNIALESKETGESIVDVTVKKGLLTEAEVNSILNINNFTTPGIAGEEILKNKQ
;
A
#
# COMPACT_ATOMS: atom_id res chain seq x y z
N MET A 1 1.33 -23.09 37.16
CA MET A 1 1.07 -21.96 38.08
C MET A 1 2.35 -21.18 38.27
N ILE A 2 2.68 -20.24 37.42
CA ILE A 2 3.87 -19.36 37.55
C ILE A 2 3.34 -17.98 37.92
N LYS A 3 3.49 -17.63 39.20
CA LYS A 3 3.27 -16.29 39.73
C LYS A 3 4.41 -15.39 39.19
N LEU A 4 4.13 -14.56 38.19
CA LEU A 4 5.02 -13.46 37.83
C LEU A 4 4.87 -12.34 38.85
N ASN A 5 5.70 -12.36 39.87
CA ASN A 5 5.91 -11.24 40.79
C ASN A 5 6.74 -10.17 40.09
N TYR A 6 6.07 -9.18 39.49
CA TYR A 6 6.72 -7.91 39.17
C TYR A 6 6.69 -6.99 40.42
N LYS A 7 7.71 -7.06 41.24
CA LYS A 7 8.05 -5.96 42.16
C LYS A 7 8.61 -4.82 41.30
N LYS A 8 7.80 -3.77 41.06
CA LYS A 8 8.30 -2.44 40.75
C LYS A 8 8.30 -1.63 42.04
N GLU A 9 9.45 -1.16 42.41
CA GLU A 9 9.59 -0.17 43.46
C GLU A 9 8.81 1.10 43.12
N GLY A 10 7.97 1.58 44.04
CA GLY A 10 7.34 2.90 44.01
C GLY A 10 5.89 2.94 43.50
N GLY A 11 4.90 2.64 44.35
CA GLY A 11 3.50 2.96 44.17
C GLY A 11 2.63 1.70 44.00
N SER A 12 1.74 1.42 44.98
CA SER A 12 0.71 0.39 44.84
C SER A 12 -0.25 0.78 43.71
N VAL A 13 -0.35 -0.08 42.68
CA VAL A 13 -1.39 0.10 41.63
C VAL A 13 -2.74 -0.01 42.30
N ARG A 14 -3.56 1.04 42.24
CA ARG A 14 -4.94 1.02 42.71
C ARG A 14 -5.82 0.32 41.68
N TYR A 15 -6.76 -0.48 42.14
CA TYR A 15 -7.72 -1.19 41.30
C TYR A 15 -9.14 -0.74 41.65
N ARG A 16 -10.04 -0.77 40.68
CA ARG A 16 -11.48 -0.71 40.84
C ARG A 16 -12.07 -2.06 40.46
N ILE A 17 -13.21 -2.40 41.05
CA ILE A 17 -13.95 -3.60 40.70
C ILE A 17 -14.98 -3.24 39.64
N GLU A 18 -14.93 -3.94 38.51
CA GLU A 18 -15.99 -3.92 37.49
C GLU A 18 -16.64 -5.30 37.41
N ARG A 19 -17.90 -5.33 36.95
CA ARG A 19 -18.69 -6.56 36.84
C ARG A 19 -19.30 -6.66 35.45
N ASP A 20 -19.26 -7.86 34.88
CA ASP A 20 -19.99 -8.25 33.67
C ASP A 20 -20.75 -9.55 33.88
N ALA A 21 -21.31 -10.15 32.81
CA ALA A 21 -22.05 -11.41 32.88
C ALA A 21 -21.21 -12.60 33.37
N LEU A 22 -19.89 -12.51 33.31
CA LEU A 22 -18.95 -13.56 33.76
C LEU A 22 -18.45 -13.35 35.21
N GLY A 23 -18.90 -12.28 35.88
CA GLY A 23 -18.54 -11.95 37.25
C GLY A 23 -17.61 -10.74 37.37
N GLU A 24 -17.04 -10.57 38.57
CA GLU A 24 -16.23 -9.41 38.92
C GLU A 24 -14.77 -9.55 38.49
N LYS A 25 -14.12 -8.42 38.22
CA LYS A 25 -12.70 -8.34 37.90
C LYS A 25 -12.07 -7.04 38.37
N GLN A 26 -10.81 -7.09 38.78
CA GLN A 26 -10.01 -5.92 39.11
C GLN A 26 -9.46 -5.27 37.84
N VAL A 27 -9.84 -4.00 37.61
CA VAL A 27 -9.36 -3.17 36.53
C VAL A 27 -8.48 -2.05 37.15
N PRO A 28 -7.32 -1.68 36.57
CA PRO A 28 -6.52 -0.57 37.10
C PRO A 28 -7.38 0.71 37.24
N ALA A 29 -7.32 1.37 38.38
CA ALA A 29 -8.22 2.49 38.70
C ALA A 29 -8.11 3.66 37.71
N GLU A 30 -6.91 3.88 37.16
CA GLU A 30 -6.63 4.97 36.23
C GLU A 30 -6.93 4.62 34.74
N ALA A 31 -7.17 3.34 34.45
CA ALA A 31 -7.44 2.92 33.07
C ALA A 31 -8.80 3.46 32.58
N TYR A 32 -8.85 3.86 31.29
CA TYR A 32 -10.09 4.18 30.60
C TYR A 32 -10.73 2.96 29.92
N TYR A 33 -9.97 1.89 29.67
CA TYR A 33 -10.56 0.61 29.30
C TYR A 33 -11.25 -0.04 30.49
N GLY A 34 -12.20 -0.93 30.24
CA GLY A 34 -12.96 -1.62 31.25
C GLY A 34 -12.73 -3.13 31.26
N ILE A 35 -13.65 -3.85 31.90
CA ILE A 35 -13.60 -5.29 32.13
C ILE A 35 -13.57 -6.12 30.85
N HIS A 36 -14.34 -5.75 29.81
CA HIS A 36 -14.38 -6.44 28.53
C HIS A 36 -13.03 -6.40 27.81
N SER A 37 -12.41 -5.21 27.75
CA SER A 37 -11.09 -5.05 27.15
C SER A 37 -10.03 -5.85 27.89
N LEU A 38 -10.09 -5.86 29.22
CA LEU A 38 -9.14 -6.60 30.03
C LEU A 38 -9.26 -8.12 29.82
N ARG A 39 -10.50 -8.65 29.79
CA ARG A 39 -10.73 -10.07 29.46
C ARG A 39 -10.23 -10.41 28.07
N SER A 40 -10.48 -9.55 27.08
CA SER A 40 -10.00 -9.75 25.72
C SER A 40 -8.48 -9.82 25.64
N LYS A 41 -7.79 -8.91 26.34
CA LYS A 41 -6.33 -8.90 26.40
C LYS A 41 -5.76 -10.21 27.01
N GLU A 42 -6.44 -10.76 28.00
CA GLU A 42 -6.04 -12.03 28.63
C GLU A 42 -6.35 -13.24 27.74
N ASN A 43 -7.48 -13.21 27.03
CA ASN A 43 -7.89 -14.30 26.13
C ASN A 43 -7.05 -14.37 24.85
N PHE A 44 -6.63 -13.22 24.31
CA PHE A 44 -5.97 -13.10 23.01
C PHE A 44 -4.58 -12.49 23.18
N ASP A 45 -3.66 -13.19 23.83
CA ASP A 45 -2.23 -12.84 23.91
C ASP A 45 -1.48 -13.49 22.73
N ILE A 46 -1.82 -13.12 21.50
CA ILE A 46 -1.37 -13.78 20.27
C ILE A 46 -0.18 -13.06 19.65
N THR A 47 -0.33 -11.78 19.29
CA THR A 47 0.73 -11.01 18.60
C THR A 47 1.48 -10.07 19.52
N LYS A 48 0.91 -9.74 20.67
CA LYS A 48 1.37 -8.69 21.63
C LYS A 48 1.43 -7.30 20.98
N ARG A 49 0.73 -7.11 19.86
CA ARG A 49 0.59 -5.83 19.16
C ARG A 49 -0.80 -5.27 19.35
N GLY A 50 -0.89 -4.00 19.69
CA GLY A 50 -2.17 -3.29 19.76
C GLY A 50 -2.72 -2.94 18.38
N ILE A 51 -4.00 -2.58 18.33
CA ILE A 51 -4.70 -2.22 17.10
C ILE A 51 -4.09 -0.96 16.45
N ASN A 52 -4.22 -0.88 15.14
CA ASN A 52 -3.63 0.21 14.34
C ASN A 52 -4.22 1.58 14.71
N ARG A 53 -3.39 2.62 14.80
CA ARG A 53 -3.83 3.99 15.12
C ARG A 53 -4.91 4.53 14.17
N GLN A 54 -4.90 4.15 12.90
CA GLN A 54 -5.96 4.57 11.97
C GLN A 54 -7.28 3.87 12.28
N MET A 55 -7.24 2.63 12.74
CA MET A 55 -8.41 1.90 13.22
C MET A 55 -9.00 2.54 14.48
N ILE A 56 -8.15 2.92 15.45
CA ILE A 56 -8.58 3.67 16.66
C ILE A 56 -9.30 4.97 16.26
N LYS A 57 -8.72 5.74 15.36
CA LYS A 57 -9.34 6.98 14.86
C LYS A 57 -10.63 6.71 14.08
N ALA A 58 -10.69 5.65 13.30
CA ALA A 58 -11.89 5.27 12.55
C ALA A 58 -13.05 4.90 13.49
N LEU A 59 -12.77 4.12 14.54
CA LEU A 59 -13.75 3.84 15.59
C LEU A 59 -14.27 5.13 16.25
N ALA A 60 -13.37 6.07 16.57
CA ALA A 60 -13.76 7.35 17.15
C ALA A 60 -14.64 8.19 16.20
N TYR A 61 -14.36 8.21 14.89
CA TYR A 61 -15.23 8.86 13.90
C TYR A 61 -16.64 8.26 13.90
N ILE A 62 -16.73 6.93 13.90
CA ILE A 62 -18.02 6.23 13.89
C ILE A 62 -18.78 6.52 15.18
N LYS A 63 -18.15 6.34 16.36
CA LYS A 63 -18.83 6.58 17.65
C LYS A 63 -19.30 8.02 17.80
N LYS A 64 -18.51 8.98 17.33
CA LYS A 64 -18.91 10.40 17.26
C LYS A 64 -20.13 10.61 16.36
N ALA A 65 -20.12 10.03 15.16
CA ALA A 65 -21.18 10.15 14.18
C ALA A 65 -22.48 9.49 14.66
N CYS A 66 -22.38 8.31 15.28
CA CYS A 66 -23.51 7.57 15.82
C CYS A 66 -24.14 8.27 17.03
N ALA A 67 -23.33 8.80 17.96
CA ALA A 67 -23.83 9.58 19.09
C ALA A 67 -24.59 10.81 18.63
N LYS A 68 -24.07 11.56 17.64
CA LYS A 68 -24.76 12.70 17.03
C LYS A 68 -26.07 12.27 16.37
N ALA A 69 -26.06 11.18 15.59
CA ALA A 69 -27.24 10.68 14.90
C ALA A 69 -28.35 10.23 15.87
N ASN A 70 -27.99 9.49 16.94
CA ASN A 70 -28.93 9.05 17.95
C ASN A 70 -29.55 10.23 18.73
N SER A 71 -28.78 11.28 18.97
CA SER A 71 -29.29 12.52 19.56
C SER A 71 -30.22 13.25 18.58
N ASP A 72 -29.91 13.30 17.29
CA ASP A 72 -30.71 13.97 16.26
C ASP A 72 -32.06 13.27 15.98
N VAL A 73 -32.16 11.98 16.29
CA VAL A 73 -33.44 11.22 16.21
C VAL A 73 -34.14 11.09 17.54
N GLY A 74 -33.58 11.66 18.62
CA GLY A 74 -34.27 11.79 19.94
C GLY A 74 -34.05 10.60 20.90
N TYR A 75 -33.18 9.64 20.59
CA TYR A 75 -32.94 8.47 21.46
C TYR A 75 -31.73 8.64 22.41
N LEU A 76 -30.88 9.61 22.20
CA LEU A 76 -29.76 9.92 23.10
C LEU A 76 -29.86 11.37 23.58
N ASP A 77 -29.81 11.56 24.91
CA ASP A 77 -29.79 12.89 25.52
C ASP A 77 -28.69 13.77 24.92
N PRO A 78 -28.96 15.04 24.56
CA PRO A 78 -27.99 15.92 23.93
C PRO A 78 -26.71 16.16 24.74
N ASN A 79 -26.78 16.20 26.10
CA ASN A 79 -25.63 16.40 26.95
C ASN A 79 -24.74 15.14 26.97
N LYS A 80 -25.36 13.95 27.01
CA LYS A 80 -24.68 12.67 26.89
C LYS A 80 -23.99 12.53 25.53
N ALA A 81 -24.69 12.84 24.44
CA ALA A 81 -24.14 12.83 23.09
C ALA A 81 -22.95 13.78 22.98
N LYS A 82 -23.04 14.98 23.52
CA LYS A 82 -21.94 15.96 23.53
C LYS A 82 -20.72 15.45 24.28
N ALA A 83 -20.88 14.83 25.44
CA ALA A 83 -19.77 14.25 26.20
C ALA A 83 -19.08 13.10 25.42
N ILE A 84 -19.86 12.19 24.79
CA ILE A 84 -19.35 11.12 23.93
C ILE A 84 -18.57 11.71 22.76
N MET A 85 -19.11 12.72 22.08
CA MET A 85 -18.45 13.37 20.94
C MET A 85 -17.13 14.02 21.34
N LEU A 86 -17.05 14.71 22.49
CA LEU A 86 -15.85 15.31 23.01
C LEU A 86 -14.77 14.26 23.35
N ALA A 87 -15.16 13.13 23.97
CA ALA A 87 -14.25 12.03 24.22
C ALA A 87 -13.69 11.43 22.91
N CYS A 88 -14.53 11.32 21.87
CA CYS A 88 -14.07 10.93 20.53
C CYS A 88 -13.09 11.93 19.93
N ASP A 89 -13.29 13.24 20.12
CA ASP A 89 -12.37 14.27 19.62
C ASP A 89 -10.99 14.18 20.29
N GLU A 90 -10.93 13.87 21.57
CA GLU A 90 -9.65 13.60 22.23
C GLU A 90 -8.90 12.40 21.61
N ILE A 91 -9.61 11.32 21.27
CA ILE A 91 -9.03 10.15 20.58
C ILE A 91 -8.56 10.53 19.17
N LEU A 92 -9.35 11.30 18.42
CA LEU A 92 -8.97 11.78 17.09
C LEU A 92 -7.70 12.64 17.11
N ASN A 93 -7.51 13.40 18.18
CA ASN A 93 -6.32 14.23 18.43
C ASN A 93 -5.13 13.42 18.97
N GLY A 94 -5.25 12.10 19.12
CA GLY A 94 -4.17 11.21 19.52
C GLY A 94 -4.07 10.92 21.01
N ARG A 95 -4.99 11.44 21.82
CA ARG A 95 -5.10 11.11 23.25
C ARG A 95 -5.71 9.72 23.43
N LEU A 96 -5.47 9.11 24.57
CA LEU A 96 -6.06 7.83 24.99
C LEU A 96 -5.72 6.61 24.11
N HIS A 97 -4.86 6.72 23.09
CA HIS A 97 -4.49 5.60 22.21
C HIS A 97 -3.87 4.43 22.99
N GLY A 98 -3.13 4.69 24.07
CA GLY A 98 -2.58 3.64 24.94
C GLY A 98 -3.62 2.89 25.77
N GLN A 99 -4.90 3.29 25.71
CA GLN A 99 -6.03 2.63 26.37
C GLN A 99 -6.70 1.57 25.47
N PHE A 100 -6.29 1.50 24.20
CA PHE A 100 -6.73 0.45 23.26
C PHE A 100 -5.77 -0.73 23.37
N ILE A 101 -6.13 -1.69 24.24
CA ILE A 101 -5.23 -2.75 24.72
C ILE A 101 -5.45 -4.11 24.07
N THR A 102 -6.44 -4.25 23.20
CA THR A 102 -6.77 -5.52 22.54
C THR A 102 -5.75 -5.89 21.47
N ASP A 103 -5.49 -7.20 21.27
CA ASP A 103 -4.57 -7.69 20.27
C ASP A 103 -5.08 -7.46 18.84
N LEU A 104 -4.17 -7.43 17.86
CA LEU A 104 -4.49 -7.35 16.43
C LEU A 104 -5.29 -8.56 15.95
N ILE A 105 -4.92 -9.76 16.45
CA ILE A 105 -5.56 -11.02 16.11
C ILE A 105 -6.46 -11.42 17.27
N GLN A 106 -7.76 -11.39 17.03
CA GLN A 106 -8.78 -11.64 18.04
C GLN A 106 -9.98 -12.35 17.44
N GLY A 107 -10.61 -13.25 18.18
CA GLY A 107 -11.88 -13.85 17.82
C GLY A 107 -13.06 -12.88 17.99
N GLY A 108 -14.24 -13.25 17.48
CA GLY A 108 -15.47 -12.48 17.65
C GLY A 108 -15.65 -11.31 16.66
N ALA A 109 -15.12 -11.43 15.45
CA ALA A 109 -15.32 -10.44 14.36
C ALA A 109 -14.89 -9.00 14.70
N GLY A 110 -14.03 -8.82 15.72
CA GLY A 110 -13.62 -7.48 16.20
C GLY A 110 -14.46 -6.91 17.36
N THR A 111 -15.31 -7.72 18.01
CA THR A 111 -16.09 -7.29 19.16
C THR A 111 -15.20 -6.72 20.27
N SER A 112 -14.04 -7.31 20.51
CA SER A 112 -13.11 -6.83 21.53
C SER A 112 -12.62 -5.39 21.25
N MET A 113 -12.26 -5.06 20.00
CA MET A 113 -11.83 -3.70 19.67
C MET A 113 -13.01 -2.71 19.66
N ASN A 114 -14.23 -3.15 19.29
CA ASN A 114 -15.44 -2.33 19.40
C ASN A 114 -15.75 -2.00 20.87
N MET A 115 -15.72 -3.02 21.75
CA MET A 115 -15.95 -2.83 23.17
C MET A 115 -14.87 -1.99 23.83
N ASN A 116 -13.61 -2.14 23.42
CA ASN A 116 -12.53 -1.30 23.92
C ASN A 116 -12.78 0.19 23.60
N ALA A 117 -13.25 0.51 22.39
CA ALA A 117 -13.66 1.86 22.05
C ALA A 117 -14.84 2.33 22.91
N ASN A 118 -15.87 1.49 23.09
CA ASN A 118 -17.05 1.82 23.89
C ASN A 118 -16.67 2.13 25.35
N GLU A 119 -15.83 1.30 25.97
CA GLU A 119 -15.41 1.47 27.37
C GLU A 119 -14.53 2.71 27.55
N VAL A 120 -13.56 2.94 26.67
CA VAL A 120 -12.66 4.11 26.73
C VAL A 120 -13.46 5.40 26.57
N ILE A 121 -14.36 5.45 25.61
CA ILE A 121 -15.23 6.62 25.36
C ILE A 121 -16.20 6.83 26.52
N ALA A 122 -16.84 5.77 27.02
CA ALA A 122 -17.78 5.86 28.13
C ALA A 122 -17.09 6.37 29.41
N ASN A 123 -15.96 5.81 29.79
CA ASN A 123 -15.22 6.24 30.96
C ASN A 123 -14.74 7.68 30.86
N ARG A 124 -14.26 8.12 29.67
CA ARG A 124 -13.86 9.50 29.48
C ARG A 124 -15.05 10.46 29.51
N ALA A 125 -16.16 10.10 28.90
CA ALA A 125 -17.38 10.91 28.91
C ALA A 125 -18.01 11.00 30.32
N ASN A 126 -17.99 9.90 31.10
CA ASN A 126 -18.40 9.92 32.51
C ASN A 126 -17.58 10.91 33.33
N GLU A 127 -16.24 10.88 33.19
CA GLU A 127 -15.35 11.81 33.88
C GLU A 127 -15.63 13.27 33.50
N MET A 128 -15.90 13.58 32.22
CA MET A 128 -16.30 14.93 31.77
C MET A 128 -17.59 15.42 32.38
N LEU A 129 -18.51 14.52 32.74
CA LEU A 129 -19.77 14.81 33.38
C LEU A 129 -19.71 14.76 34.92
N GLY A 130 -18.52 14.55 35.51
CA GLY A 130 -18.30 14.46 36.95
C GLY A 130 -18.54 13.07 37.56
N GLY A 131 -18.78 12.05 36.74
CA GLY A 131 -18.88 10.65 37.14
C GLY A 131 -17.53 9.97 37.37
N LYS A 132 -17.58 8.70 37.82
CA LYS A 132 -16.38 7.89 38.10
C LYS A 132 -16.17 6.83 37.03
N LYS A 133 -14.91 6.56 36.71
CA LYS A 133 -14.54 5.46 35.80
C LYS A 133 -15.02 4.10 36.31
N GLY A 134 -15.60 3.31 35.44
CA GLY A 134 -16.09 1.95 35.72
C GLY A 134 -17.44 1.87 36.43
N VAL A 135 -18.05 3.00 36.76
CA VAL A 135 -19.38 3.04 37.39
C VAL A 135 -20.53 3.05 36.36
N TYR A 136 -20.29 3.76 35.22
CA TYR A 136 -21.20 3.82 34.07
C TYR A 136 -22.63 4.32 34.36
N ASP A 137 -22.81 5.09 35.40
CA ASP A 137 -24.10 5.65 35.82
C ASP A 137 -24.61 6.79 34.92
N LEU A 138 -23.72 7.63 34.41
CA LEU A 138 -24.05 8.73 33.49
C LEU A 138 -23.98 8.30 32.03
N ILE A 139 -22.87 7.67 31.63
CA ILE A 139 -22.61 7.15 30.26
C ILE A 139 -22.29 5.67 30.35
N HIS A 140 -23.16 4.84 29.77
CA HIS A 140 -22.92 3.39 29.66
C HIS A 140 -22.32 2.99 28.32
N PRO A 141 -21.33 2.08 28.25
CA PRO A 141 -20.66 1.69 27.03
C PRO A 141 -21.60 1.04 25.99
N LEU A 142 -22.61 0.27 26.44
CA LEU A 142 -23.56 -0.39 25.55
C LEU A 142 -24.79 0.47 25.28
N ASP A 143 -25.46 0.98 26.36
CA ASP A 143 -26.73 1.66 26.23
C ASP A 143 -26.64 3.07 25.64
N HIS A 144 -25.45 3.69 25.67
CA HIS A 144 -25.25 5.04 25.14
C HIS A 144 -24.22 5.09 24.02
N VAL A 145 -22.97 4.60 24.22
CA VAL A 145 -21.90 4.70 23.23
C VAL A 145 -22.14 3.78 22.03
N ASN A 146 -22.65 2.56 22.29
CA ASN A 146 -22.95 1.55 21.26
C ASN A 146 -24.41 1.54 20.81
N PHE A 147 -25.24 2.47 21.27
CA PHE A 147 -26.67 2.49 20.96
C PHE A 147 -26.94 2.50 19.45
N SER A 148 -27.91 1.68 18.98
CA SER A 148 -28.25 1.45 17.57
C SER A 148 -27.13 0.82 16.72
N GLN A 149 -26.13 0.20 17.30
CA GLN A 149 -24.96 -0.34 16.60
C GLN A 149 -24.75 -1.82 16.92
N SER A 150 -24.13 -2.52 15.99
CA SER A 150 -23.53 -3.84 16.20
C SER A 150 -22.03 -3.77 15.88
N THR A 151 -21.23 -4.68 16.46
CA THR A 151 -19.86 -4.93 15.99
C THR A 151 -19.84 -5.15 14.47
N ASN A 152 -20.87 -5.81 13.93
CA ASN A 152 -20.95 -6.27 12.55
C ASN A 152 -21.14 -5.13 11.53
N ASP A 153 -21.59 -3.95 11.95
CA ASP A 153 -21.64 -2.76 11.11
C ASP A 153 -20.54 -1.74 11.45
N VAL A 154 -20.14 -1.66 12.73
CA VAL A 154 -19.08 -0.74 13.19
C VAL A 154 -17.69 -1.14 12.67
N ILE A 155 -17.30 -2.40 12.84
CA ILE A 155 -15.93 -2.85 12.53
C ILE A 155 -15.61 -2.81 11.03
N PRO A 156 -16.45 -3.34 10.11
CA PRO A 156 -16.17 -3.20 8.68
C PRO A 156 -16.15 -1.74 8.24
N THR A 157 -17.05 -0.91 8.75
CA THR A 157 -17.06 0.53 8.45
C THR A 157 -15.78 1.22 8.95
N ALA A 158 -15.33 0.93 10.18
CA ALA A 158 -14.06 1.45 10.70
C ALA A 158 -12.86 0.98 9.87
N GLY A 159 -12.86 -0.29 9.45
CA GLY A 159 -11.87 -0.85 8.55
C GLY A 159 -11.81 -0.09 7.22
N LYS A 160 -12.96 0.15 6.59
CA LYS A 160 -13.04 0.91 5.32
C LYS A 160 -12.49 2.33 5.48
N ILE A 161 -12.88 3.07 6.50
CA ILE A 161 -12.34 4.40 6.80
C ILE A 161 -10.82 4.35 6.98
N ALA A 162 -10.31 3.41 7.76
CA ALA A 162 -8.88 3.30 8.07
C ALA A 162 -8.05 2.89 6.84
N VAL A 163 -8.55 1.96 6.02
CA VAL A 163 -7.90 1.51 4.78
C VAL A 163 -7.84 2.65 3.77
N ILE A 164 -8.94 3.37 3.51
CA ILE A 164 -8.96 4.53 2.61
C ILE A 164 -7.91 5.56 3.03
N ARG A 165 -7.87 5.91 4.32
CA ARG A 165 -6.90 6.90 4.83
C ARG A 165 -5.43 6.45 4.69
N GLN A 166 -5.15 5.16 4.87
CA GLN A 166 -3.78 4.65 4.67
C GLN A 166 -3.42 4.56 3.19
N THR A 167 -4.36 4.12 2.36
CA THR A 167 -4.16 4.02 0.90
C THR A 167 -3.94 5.41 0.28
N LYS A 168 -4.66 6.44 0.71
CA LYS A 168 -4.40 7.83 0.28
C LYS A 168 -2.97 8.29 0.59
N LYS A 169 -2.39 7.87 1.72
CA LYS A 169 -0.98 8.16 2.03
C LYS A 169 -0.01 7.40 1.11
N LEU A 170 -0.35 6.17 0.72
CA LEU A 170 0.41 5.42 -0.28
C LEU A 170 0.33 6.12 -1.64
N LEU A 171 -0.85 6.52 -2.09
CA LEU A 171 -1.04 7.23 -3.37
C LEU A 171 -0.20 8.50 -3.46
N VAL A 172 -0.10 9.29 -2.38
CA VAL A 172 0.77 10.46 -2.32
C VAL A 172 2.23 10.08 -2.58
N GLU A 173 2.71 8.99 -1.98
CA GLU A 173 4.10 8.56 -2.16
C GLU A 173 4.34 7.97 -3.56
N LEU A 174 3.36 7.25 -4.12
CA LEU A 174 3.45 6.74 -5.49
C LEU A 174 3.49 7.85 -6.54
N LYS A 175 2.71 8.92 -6.35
CA LYS A 175 2.77 10.10 -7.24
C LYS A 175 4.15 10.76 -7.21
N LYS A 176 4.81 10.82 -6.04
CA LYS A 176 6.20 11.30 -5.94
C LYS A 176 7.17 10.36 -6.66
N LEU A 177 7.03 9.04 -6.48
CA LEU A 177 7.87 8.06 -7.15
C LEU A 177 7.70 8.12 -8.67
N GLN A 178 6.46 8.22 -9.16
CA GLN A 178 6.16 8.40 -10.58
C GLN A 178 6.87 9.63 -11.14
N ASN A 179 6.77 10.78 -10.44
CA ASN A 179 7.44 12.02 -10.87
C ASN A 179 8.96 11.86 -10.89
N SER A 180 9.57 11.18 -9.91
CA SER A 180 11.02 10.94 -9.92
C SER A 180 11.45 10.07 -11.10
N PHE A 181 10.66 9.06 -11.49
CA PHE A 181 10.93 8.30 -12.71
C PHE A 181 10.80 9.16 -13.97
N SER A 182 9.75 9.99 -14.08
CA SER A 182 9.60 10.92 -15.23
C SER A 182 10.74 11.94 -15.30
N GLN A 183 11.22 12.45 -14.16
CA GLN A 183 12.39 13.33 -14.13
C GLN A 183 13.65 12.64 -14.65
N LYS A 184 13.87 11.37 -14.27
CA LYS A 184 14.97 10.56 -14.81
C LYS A 184 14.77 10.23 -16.29
N GLY A 185 13.53 10.02 -16.73
CA GLY A 185 13.18 9.89 -18.15
C GLY A 185 13.67 11.10 -18.96
N ASN A 186 13.35 12.29 -18.50
CA ASN A 186 13.82 13.53 -19.14
C ASN A 186 15.34 13.72 -19.03
N GLU A 187 15.94 13.47 -17.85
CA GLU A 187 17.41 13.59 -17.63
C GLU A 187 18.22 12.68 -18.55
N PHE A 188 17.68 11.51 -18.88
CA PHE A 188 18.35 10.49 -19.68
C PHE A 188 17.81 10.37 -21.11
N SER A 189 17.06 11.36 -21.59
CA SER A 189 16.36 11.35 -22.90
C SER A 189 17.29 11.14 -24.07
N ASP A 190 18.50 11.71 -24.02
CA ASP A 190 19.48 11.71 -25.10
C ASP A 190 20.55 10.62 -24.95
N ILE A 191 20.45 9.78 -23.90
CA ILE A 191 21.43 8.73 -23.62
C ILE A 191 20.98 7.44 -24.30
N ILE A 192 21.70 7.04 -25.34
CA ILE A 192 21.41 5.83 -26.06
C ILE A 192 22.06 4.62 -25.38
N LYS A 193 21.29 3.53 -25.35
CA LYS A 193 21.71 2.21 -24.87
C LYS A 193 21.18 1.10 -25.78
N ILE A 194 21.64 -0.12 -25.57
CA ILE A 194 21.02 -1.30 -26.17
C ILE A 194 19.92 -1.85 -25.26
N GLY A 195 18.69 -1.90 -25.79
CA GLY A 195 17.59 -2.62 -25.18
C GLY A 195 17.87 -4.13 -25.20
N LYS A 196 17.40 -4.83 -24.17
CA LYS A 196 17.61 -6.28 -24.03
C LYS A 196 16.29 -7.02 -23.96
N THR A 197 16.17 -8.09 -24.75
CA THR A 197 15.10 -9.09 -24.64
C THR A 197 15.73 -10.44 -24.33
N HIS A 198 15.14 -11.25 -23.48
CA HIS A 198 15.73 -12.51 -23.02
C HIS A 198 17.14 -12.34 -22.43
N LEU A 199 17.46 -11.17 -21.86
CA LEU A 199 18.77 -10.74 -21.39
C LEU A 199 19.85 -10.68 -22.51
N GLN A 200 19.47 -10.79 -23.79
CA GLN A 200 20.31 -10.63 -24.96
C GLN A 200 20.12 -9.26 -25.59
N ASP A 201 21.15 -8.78 -26.28
CA ASP A 201 21.09 -7.52 -27.01
C ASP A 201 20.01 -7.56 -28.09
N ALA A 202 19.21 -6.50 -28.19
CA ALA A 202 18.09 -6.42 -29.11
C ALA A 202 18.22 -5.23 -30.06
N ALA A 203 17.78 -4.04 -29.61
CA ALA A 203 17.80 -2.85 -30.45
C ALA A 203 18.16 -1.61 -29.61
N PRO A 204 18.71 -0.56 -30.25
CA PRO A 204 18.97 0.70 -29.60
C PRO A 204 17.66 1.35 -29.07
N MET A 205 17.76 1.99 -27.93
CA MET A 205 16.72 2.81 -27.32
C MET A 205 17.36 3.89 -26.45
N THR A 206 16.59 4.88 -26.00
CA THR A 206 17.10 5.80 -25.00
C THR A 206 16.97 5.22 -23.59
N LEU A 207 17.94 5.52 -22.73
CA LEU A 207 17.80 5.20 -21.30
C LEU A 207 16.60 5.92 -20.70
N GLY A 208 16.29 7.16 -21.16
CA GLY A 208 15.13 7.92 -20.76
C GLY A 208 13.81 7.19 -21.02
N SER A 209 13.63 6.59 -22.20
CA SER A 209 12.43 5.81 -22.54
C SER A 209 12.17 4.65 -21.58
N GLN A 210 13.22 4.04 -21.03
CA GLN A 210 13.08 2.99 -20.03
C GLN A 210 12.53 3.53 -18.71
N PHE A 211 12.97 4.71 -18.28
CA PHE A 211 12.46 5.35 -17.05
C PHE A 211 11.03 5.88 -17.23
N ASP A 212 10.69 6.38 -18.41
CA ASP A 212 9.32 6.76 -18.75
C ASP A 212 8.37 5.56 -18.71
N ALA A 213 8.83 4.39 -19.16
CA ALA A 213 8.06 3.15 -19.03
C ALA A 213 7.82 2.76 -17.57
N PHE A 214 8.80 2.98 -16.67
CA PHE A 214 8.62 2.78 -15.23
C PHE A 214 7.60 3.77 -14.65
N ALA A 215 7.67 5.05 -15.02
CA ALA A 215 6.71 6.07 -14.63
C ALA A 215 5.28 5.72 -15.09
N ALA A 216 5.13 5.23 -16.32
CA ALA A 216 3.86 4.80 -16.87
C ALA A 216 3.28 3.58 -16.13
N ALA A 217 4.10 2.62 -15.73
CA ALA A 217 3.68 1.46 -14.94
C ALA A 217 3.12 1.91 -13.57
N ILE A 218 3.84 2.76 -12.84
CA ILE A 218 3.37 3.32 -11.56
C ILE A 218 2.10 4.15 -11.75
N GLY A 219 1.97 4.92 -12.84
CA GLY A 219 0.76 5.67 -13.16
C GLY A 219 -0.48 4.77 -13.32
N LYS A 220 -0.32 3.59 -13.94
CA LYS A 220 -1.39 2.58 -14.04
C LYS A 220 -1.76 2.00 -12.68
N ASP A 221 -0.76 1.77 -11.81
CA ASP A 221 -1.00 1.27 -10.46
C ASP A 221 -1.74 2.28 -9.58
N ILE A 222 -1.40 3.57 -9.68
CA ILE A 222 -2.13 4.64 -9.00
C ILE A 222 -3.62 4.59 -9.37
N LYS A 223 -3.94 4.56 -10.66
CA LYS A 223 -5.33 4.47 -11.13
C LYS A 223 -6.05 3.22 -10.63
N ARG A 224 -5.39 2.06 -10.67
CA ARG A 224 -5.94 0.79 -10.17
C ARG A 224 -6.28 0.85 -8.69
N ILE A 225 -5.41 1.45 -7.89
CA ILE A 225 -5.60 1.61 -6.45
C ILE A 225 -6.70 2.64 -6.16
N GLU A 226 -6.77 3.74 -6.90
CA GLU A 226 -7.84 4.73 -6.78
C GLU A 226 -9.21 4.08 -7.05
N LEU A 227 -9.36 3.27 -8.11
CA LEU A 227 -10.58 2.50 -8.39
C LEU A 227 -10.90 1.46 -7.31
N ALA A 228 -9.88 0.82 -6.74
CA ALA A 228 -10.10 -0.19 -5.71
C ALA A 228 -10.67 0.40 -4.41
N ILE A 229 -10.23 1.59 -4.00
CA ILE A 229 -10.77 2.23 -2.80
C ILE A 229 -12.20 2.74 -2.96
N ASP A 230 -12.66 2.99 -4.16
CA ASP A 230 -14.07 3.38 -4.40
C ASP A 230 -15.05 2.29 -3.94
N SER A 231 -14.65 1.00 -4.02
CA SER A 231 -15.44 -0.12 -3.53
C SER A 231 -15.65 -0.10 -2.00
N LEU A 232 -14.84 0.67 -1.26
CA LEU A 232 -14.96 0.82 0.19
C LEU A 232 -15.90 1.96 0.62
N LEU A 233 -16.40 2.77 -0.31
CA LEU A 233 -17.27 3.91 0.01
C LEU A 233 -18.71 3.49 0.35
N GLU A 234 -19.13 2.28 0.00
CA GLU A 234 -20.39 1.72 0.47
C GLU A 234 -20.20 1.07 1.84
N ILE A 235 -20.99 1.51 2.85
CA ILE A 235 -20.91 1.06 4.24
C ILE A 235 -22.24 0.53 4.74
N ASN A 236 -22.18 -0.33 5.76
CA ASN A 236 -23.35 -1.03 6.29
C ASN A 236 -23.83 -0.49 7.65
N ILE A 237 -23.47 0.73 8.04
CA ILE A 237 -23.97 1.36 9.28
C ILE A 237 -25.51 1.39 9.27
N GLY A 238 -26.09 0.91 10.38
CA GLY A 238 -27.52 0.72 10.54
C GLY A 238 -28.03 -0.66 10.11
N ALA A 239 -27.16 -1.52 9.55
CA ALA A 239 -27.48 -2.93 9.29
C ALA A 239 -27.66 -3.75 10.56
N THR A 240 -27.00 -3.32 11.62
CA THR A 240 -26.90 -4.00 12.92
C THR A 240 -26.35 -5.43 12.80
N VAL A 241 -27.07 -6.47 13.22
CA VAL A 241 -26.53 -7.82 13.41
C VAL A 241 -26.21 -8.53 12.09
N ILE A 242 -27.20 -8.56 11.17
CA ILE A 242 -27.14 -9.34 9.92
C ILE A 242 -27.60 -8.58 8.66
N GLY A 243 -28.00 -7.31 8.80
CA GLY A 243 -28.55 -6.53 7.69
C GLY A 243 -30.01 -6.08 7.86
N THR A 244 -30.70 -6.55 8.89
CA THR A 244 -32.12 -6.23 9.14
C THR A 244 -32.37 -4.84 9.71
N GLY A 245 -31.34 -4.22 10.33
CA GLY A 245 -31.49 -2.95 11.06
C GLY A 245 -32.28 -3.08 12.38
N ILE A 246 -32.37 -4.28 12.94
CA ILE A 246 -33.06 -4.50 14.20
C ILE A 246 -32.48 -3.59 15.32
N ASN A 247 -33.33 -3.01 16.14
CA ASN A 247 -33.00 -2.09 17.23
C ASN A 247 -32.30 -0.77 16.78
N ALA A 248 -32.45 -0.39 15.52
CA ALA A 248 -32.00 0.90 14.99
C ALA A 248 -33.16 1.64 14.31
N ASP A 249 -33.34 2.93 14.62
CA ASP A 249 -34.31 3.77 13.92
C ASP A 249 -33.89 3.94 12.44
N PRO A 250 -34.80 3.81 11.46
CA PRO A 250 -34.46 3.97 10.04
C PRO A 250 -33.83 5.33 9.72
N LYS A 251 -34.17 6.40 10.44
CA LYS A 251 -33.58 7.74 10.25
C LYS A 251 -32.14 7.83 10.80
N TYR A 252 -31.82 7.01 11.80
CA TYR A 252 -30.50 6.97 12.42
C TYR A 252 -29.42 6.61 11.39
N ALA A 253 -29.60 5.54 10.63
CA ALA A 253 -28.61 5.08 9.65
C ALA A 253 -28.23 6.18 8.67
N LYS A 254 -29.22 6.86 8.08
CA LYS A 254 -29.01 7.98 7.17
C LYS A 254 -28.19 9.11 7.81
N LYS A 255 -28.57 9.52 9.02
CA LYS A 255 -27.86 10.59 9.75
C LYS A 255 -26.45 10.18 10.16
N ALA A 256 -26.25 8.94 10.60
CA ALA A 256 -24.95 8.41 10.97
C ALA A 256 -23.98 8.41 9.77
N ILE A 257 -24.42 7.95 8.60
CA ILE A 257 -23.63 7.93 7.38
C ILE A 257 -23.28 9.37 6.93
N GLN A 258 -24.24 10.28 6.94
CA GLN A 258 -23.98 11.70 6.63
C GLN A 258 -22.94 12.31 7.58
N ASN A 259 -23.02 12.01 8.88
CA ASN A 259 -22.05 12.49 9.86
C ASN A 259 -20.66 11.83 9.64
N ILE A 260 -20.60 10.53 9.31
CA ILE A 260 -19.34 9.85 8.96
C ILE A 260 -18.71 10.53 7.75
N ALA A 261 -19.47 10.73 6.68
CA ALA A 261 -18.98 11.41 5.48
C ALA A 261 -18.44 12.82 5.81
N LYS A 262 -19.21 13.62 6.57
CA LYS A 262 -18.83 14.95 7.02
C LYS A 262 -17.53 14.96 7.84
N TYR A 263 -17.37 14.04 8.80
CA TYR A 263 -16.23 14.05 9.71
C TYR A 263 -14.97 13.46 9.09
N THR A 264 -15.11 12.55 8.14
CA THR A 264 -13.98 11.92 7.45
C THR A 264 -13.53 12.67 6.20
N GLY A 265 -14.44 13.42 5.57
CA GLY A 265 -14.22 14.07 4.26
C GLY A 265 -14.32 13.08 3.09
N GLU A 266 -14.94 11.90 3.28
CA GLU A 266 -15.12 10.86 2.26
C GLU A 266 -16.60 10.71 1.91
N ASP A 267 -16.92 10.42 0.65
CA ASP A 267 -18.31 10.31 0.15
C ASP A 267 -18.93 8.93 0.46
N PHE A 268 -19.00 8.60 1.75
CA PHE A 268 -19.62 7.35 2.19
C PHE A 268 -21.12 7.32 1.93
N LYS A 269 -21.59 6.17 1.45
CA LYS A 269 -22.99 5.89 1.13
C LYS A 269 -23.44 4.60 1.81
N GLN A 270 -24.75 4.50 2.05
CA GLN A 270 -25.30 3.23 2.53
C GLN A 270 -25.24 2.20 1.39
N ALA A 271 -24.79 0.99 1.71
CA ALA A 271 -24.80 -0.12 0.80
C ALA A 271 -26.22 -0.44 0.32
N LYS A 272 -26.37 -0.77 -0.96
CA LYS A 272 -27.68 -1.10 -1.55
C LYS A 272 -28.31 -2.34 -0.93
N ASN A 273 -27.49 -3.31 -0.59
CA ASN A 273 -27.90 -4.54 0.10
C ASN A 273 -27.13 -4.66 1.42
N LEU A 274 -27.82 -4.45 2.53
CA LEU A 274 -27.23 -4.48 3.86
C LEU A 274 -26.86 -5.90 4.31
N TYR A 275 -27.54 -6.93 3.82
CA TYR A 275 -27.19 -8.33 4.11
C TYR A 275 -25.86 -8.70 3.45
N ASP A 276 -25.69 -8.32 2.18
CA ASP A 276 -24.45 -8.52 1.42
C ASP A 276 -23.29 -7.77 2.09
N ALA A 277 -23.47 -6.48 2.37
CA ALA A 277 -22.43 -5.63 2.95
C ALA A 277 -22.05 -5.99 4.41
N THR A 278 -22.85 -6.83 5.09
CA THR A 278 -22.54 -7.33 6.44
C THR A 278 -21.76 -8.64 6.39
N ARG A 279 -22.05 -9.53 5.43
CA ARG A 279 -21.43 -10.86 5.34
C ARG A 279 -20.20 -10.91 4.44
N ASN A 280 -20.13 -10.08 3.42
CA ASN A 280 -19.03 -10.05 2.46
C ASN A 280 -18.05 -8.92 2.75
N ILE A 281 -16.74 -9.21 2.62
CA ILE A 281 -15.65 -8.28 2.89
C ILE A 281 -14.68 -8.17 1.69
N ASP A 282 -15.16 -8.52 0.50
CA ASP A 282 -14.45 -8.54 -0.78
C ASP A 282 -13.89 -7.16 -1.21
N GLY A 283 -14.49 -6.06 -0.74
CA GLY A 283 -13.92 -4.73 -0.93
C GLY A 283 -12.49 -4.58 -0.37
N PHE A 284 -12.18 -5.23 0.75
CA PHE A 284 -10.81 -5.25 1.29
C PHE A 284 -9.87 -6.10 0.44
N LEU A 285 -10.36 -7.23 -0.10
CA LEU A 285 -9.61 -8.07 -1.03
C LEU A 285 -9.31 -7.33 -2.33
N ASN A 286 -10.25 -6.54 -2.84
CA ASN A 286 -10.05 -5.73 -4.03
C ASN A 286 -8.86 -4.75 -3.86
N VAL A 287 -8.80 -4.05 -2.72
CA VAL A 287 -7.65 -3.19 -2.38
C VAL A 287 -6.37 -4.00 -2.24
N SER A 288 -6.40 -5.15 -1.56
CA SER A 288 -5.24 -6.04 -1.42
C SER A 288 -4.69 -6.49 -2.77
N SER A 289 -5.57 -6.91 -3.67
CA SER A 289 -5.19 -7.34 -5.02
C SER A 289 -4.58 -6.20 -5.85
N ALA A 290 -5.10 -4.98 -5.74
CA ALA A 290 -4.50 -3.81 -6.39
C ALA A 290 -3.09 -3.53 -5.87
N ILE A 291 -2.88 -3.66 -4.56
CA ILE A 291 -1.56 -3.49 -3.91
C ILE A 291 -0.61 -4.62 -4.29
N LYS A 292 -1.09 -5.86 -4.45
CA LYS A 292 -0.28 -6.97 -4.98
C LYS A 292 0.24 -6.66 -6.38
N VAL A 293 -0.59 -6.12 -7.29
CA VAL A 293 -0.13 -5.75 -8.63
C VAL A 293 0.92 -4.64 -8.58
N LEU A 294 0.76 -3.64 -7.71
CA LEU A 294 1.80 -2.65 -7.45
C LEU A 294 3.10 -3.31 -6.99
N ALA A 295 3.03 -4.28 -6.06
CA ALA A 295 4.20 -4.99 -5.56
C ALA A 295 4.91 -5.78 -6.68
N VAL A 296 4.16 -6.40 -7.62
CA VAL A 296 4.72 -7.06 -8.82
C VAL A 296 5.49 -6.05 -9.65
N ASN A 297 4.92 -4.90 -9.96
CA ASN A 297 5.56 -3.87 -10.77
C ASN A 297 6.79 -3.27 -10.08
N LEU A 298 6.72 -2.97 -8.79
CA LEU A 298 7.88 -2.48 -8.02
C LEU A 298 9.02 -3.51 -7.98
N SER A 299 8.69 -4.80 -7.81
CA SER A 299 9.68 -5.87 -7.82
C SER A 299 10.35 -6.03 -9.20
N LYS A 300 9.55 -5.94 -10.28
CA LYS A 300 10.07 -5.98 -11.66
C LYS A 300 10.99 -4.79 -11.93
N ILE A 301 10.60 -3.59 -11.56
CA ILE A 301 11.42 -2.38 -11.70
C ILE A 301 12.72 -2.53 -10.90
N ALA A 302 12.65 -3.02 -9.66
CA ALA A 302 13.82 -3.25 -8.83
C ALA A 302 14.80 -4.26 -9.48
N ASN A 303 14.28 -5.35 -10.08
CA ASN A 303 15.10 -6.34 -10.78
C ASN A 303 15.80 -5.73 -12.01
N ASP A 304 15.08 -4.93 -12.81
CA ASP A 304 15.67 -4.25 -13.97
C ASP A 304 16.81 -3.30 -13.54
N LEU A 305 16.55 -2.47 -12.51
CA LEU A 305 17.56 -1.54 -12.00
C LEU A 305 18.78 -2.26 -11.42
N ARG A 306 18.59 -3.44 -10.81
CA ARG A 306 19.72 -4.29 -10.36
C ARG A 306 20.55 -4.78 -11.54
N LEU A 307 19.90 -5.22 -12.61
CA LEU A 307 20.60 -5.63 -13.84
C LEU A 307 21.34 -4.45 -14.47
N LEU A 308 20.67 -3.30 -14.63
CA LEU A 308 21.26 -2.08 -15.21
C LEU A 308 22.48 -1.56 -14.42
N SER A 309 22.52 -1.78 -13.12
CA SER A 309 23.66 -1.39 -12.25
C SER A 309 24.70 -2.49 -12.07
N SER A 310 24.65 -3.55 -12.86
CA SER A 310 25.53 -4.72 -12.73
C SER A 310 26.43 -4.92 -13.94
N GLY A 311 27.43 -5.81 -13.82
CA GLY A 311 28.29 -6.23 -14.92
C GLY A 311 27.55 -6.86 -16.11
N TYR A 312 26.33 -7.36 -15.95
CA TYR A 312 25.48 -7.90 -17.02
C TYR A 312 25.15 -6.87 -18.11
N THR A 313 25.04 -5.59 -17.73
CA THR A 313 24.78 -4.49 -18.66
C THR A 313 25.96 -3.53 -18.74
N ASN A 314 27.15 -3.96 -18.33
CA ASN A 314 28.32 -3.11 -18.22
C ASN A 314 28.05 -1.84 -17.37
N ASN A 315 27.27 -1.98 -16.30
CA ASN A 315 26.90 -0.89 -15.37
C ASN A 315 26.38 0.36 -16.11
N GLU A 316 25.30 0.22 -16.86
CA GLU A 316 24.66 1.35 -17.59
C GLU A 316 24.14 2.46 -16.66
N ILE A 317 23.86 2.15 -15.39
CA ILE A 317 23.50 3.13 -14.35
C ILE A 317 24.39 2.98 -13.11
N ILE A 318 24.53 4.08 -12.39
CA ILE A 318 25.28 4.17 -11.13
C ILE A 318 24.29 4.50 -10.01
N LEU A 319 24.16 3.58 -9.05
CA LEU A 319 23.29 3.77 -7.86
C LEU A 319 24.01 4.58 -6.78
N PRO A 320 23.28 5.35 -5.95
CA PRO A 320 23.83 5.97 -4.76
C PRO A 320 24.39 4.93 -3.78
N ILE A 321 25.54 5.22 -3.18
CA ILE A 321 26.13 4.41 -2.13
C ILE A 321 25.45 4.77 -0.81
N VAL A 322 24.68 3.85 -0.24
CA VAL A 322 23.91 4.09 1.00
C VAL A 322 24.46 3.37 2.23
N GLN A 323 25.30 2.35 2.02
CA GLN A 323 26.02 1.64 3.08
C GLN A 323 27.21 0.84 2.52
N ALA A 324 28.14 0.45 3.39
CA ALA A 324 29.21 -0.48 3.03
C ALA A 324 28.61 -1.85 2.61
N GLY A 325 29.10 -2.42 1.51
CA GLY A 325 28.46 -3.58 0.87
C GLY A 325 28.97 -4.95 1.34
N SER A 326 30.17 -5.04 1.92
CA SER A 326 30.77 -6.32 2.29
C SER A 326 31.59 -6.22 3.57
N THR A 327 31.56 -7.27 4.38
CA THR A 327 32.35 -7.41 5.60
C THR A 327 33.74 -8.02 5.34
N ILE A 328 33.98 -8.58 4.13
CA ILE A 328 35.24 -9.27 3.77
C ILE A 328 35.87 -8.75 2.47
N ILE A 329 35.06 -8.14 1.57
CA ILE A 329 35.54 -7.61 0.29
C ILE A 329 35.56 -6.08 0.36
N PRO A 330 36.74 -5.43 0.55
CA PRO A 330 36.81 -3.98 0.62
C PRO A 330 36.33 -3.33 -0.69
N GLY A 331 35.52 -2.26 -0.55
CA GLY A 331 35.02 -1.49 -1.70
C GLY A 331 33.85 -2.10 -2.46
N LYS A 332 33.39 -3.31 -2.13
CA LYS A 332 32.21 -3.90 -2.75
C LYS A 332 30.94 -3.15 -2.31
N ILE A 333 30.17 -2.67 -3.30
CA ILE A 333 28.87 -2.01 -3.07
C ILE A 333 27.75 -2.88 -3.64
N ASN A 334 26.73 -3.12 -2.85
CA ASN A 334 25.57 -3.92 -3.25
C ASN A 334 24.33 -3.03 -3.45
N PRO A 335 23.39 -3.39 -4.35
CA PRO A 335 22.17 -2.63 -4.62
C PRO A 335 21.07 -2.89 -3.56
N VAL A 336 21.40 -2.73 -2.27
CA VAL A 336 20.59 -3.15 -1.11
C VAL A 336 19.21 -2.50 -1.05
N VAL A 337 19.06 -1.28 -1.58
CA VAL A 337 17.75 -0.59 -1.66
C VAL A 337 16.80 -1.34 -2.59
N LEU A 338 17.30 -1.85 -3.70
CA LEU A 338 16.50 -2.60 -4.66
C LEU A 338 16.14 -3.98 -4.10
N GLU A 339 17.06 -4.61 -3.37
CA GLU A 339 16.82 -5.89 -2.70
C GLU A 339 15.72 -5.80 -1.65
N VAL A 340 15.68 -4.73 -0.84
CA VAL A 340 14.60 -4.57 0.15
C VAL A 340 13.25 -4.32 -0.51
N VAL A 341 13.19 -3.68 -1.68
CA VAL A 341 11.95 -3.53 -2.46
C VAL A 341 11.42 -4.89 -2.90
N ASN A 342 12.29 -5.79 -3.39
CA ASN A 342 11.92 -7.16 -3.72
C ASN A 342 11.37 -7.91 -2.49
N GLN A 343 12.05 -7.83 -1.32
CA GLN A 343 11.60 -8.47 -0.09
C GLN A 343 10.23 -7.98 0.36
N VAL A 344 9.97 -6.67 0.29
CA VAL A 344 8.65 -6.11 0.58
C VAL A 344 7.58 -6.62 -0.39
N ALA A 345 7.91 -6.76 -1.67
CA ALA A 345 6.99 -7.33 -2.65
C ALA A 345 6.63 -8.79 -2.30
N PHE A 346 7.61 -9.62 -1.96
CA PHE A 346 7.37 -11.02 -1.55
C PHE A 346 6.50 -11.09 -0.30
N TYR A 347 6.73 -10.20 0.66
CA TYR A 347 5.93 -10.10 1.86
C TYR A 347 4.47 -9.73 1.55
N VAL A 348 4.25 -8.76 0.65
CA VAL A 348 2.90 -8.35 0.20
C VAL A 348 2.19 -9.49 -0.53
N PHE A 349 2.89 -10.35 -1.30
CA PHE A 349 2.29 -11.53 -1.93
C PHE A 349 1.74 -12.50 -0.88
N GLY A 350 2.49 -12.77 0.18
CA GLY A 350 2.04 -13.59 1.30
C GLY A 350 0.85 -12.99 2.05
N MET A 351 0.85 -11.67 2.23
CA MET A 351 -0.25 -10.94 2.85
C MET A 351 -1.54 -11.03 2.03
N ASP A 352 -1.48 -10.86 0.71
CA ASP A 352 -2.64 -10.97 -0.17
C ASP A 352 -3.23 -12.39 -0.14
N ALA A 353 -2.40 -13.43 -0.09
CA ALA A 353 -2.84 -14.81 0.07
C ALA A 353 -3.60 -15.02 1.40
N THR A 354 -3.10 -14.46 2.50
CA THR A 354 -3.78 -14.47 3.81
C THR A 354 -5.14 -13.78 3.75
N ILE A 355 -5.21 -12.60 3.16
CA ILE A 355 -6.44 -11.82 3.01
C ILE A 355 -7.44 -12.58 2.13
N THR A 356 -7.00 -13.13 1.01
CA THR A 356 -7.84 -13.94 0.10
C THR A 356 -8.48 -15.09 0.85
N LYS A 357 -7.69 -15.85 1.62
CA LYS A 357 -8.18 -17.00 2.38
C LYS A 357 -9.14 -16.59 3.50
N ALA A 358 -8.87 -15.50 4.19
CA ALA A 358 -9.76 -14.99 5.24
C ALA A 358 -11.08 -14.44 4.66
N CYS A 359 -11.05 -13.80 3.49
CA CYS A 359 -12.27 -13.35 2.81
C CYS A 359 -13.15 -14.52 2.35
N GLU A 360 -12.55 -15.59 1.80
CA GLU A 360 -13.26 -16.79 1.35
C GLU A 360 -13.88 -17.58 2.51
N ALA A 361 -13.26 -17.55 3.69
CA ALA A 361 -13.64 -18.38 4.84
C ALA A 361 -14.89 -17.88 5.60
N GLY A 362 -15.54 -16.78 5.17
CA GLY A 362 -16.81 -16.32 5.77
C GLY A 362 -17.91 -17.39 5.68
N GLN A 363 -18.78 -17.43 6.69
CA GLN A 363 -19.85 -18.42 6.77
C GLN A 363 -21.19 -17.75 7.04
N LEU A 364 -22.21 -18.12 6.28
CA LEU A 364 -23.58 -17.63 6.40
C LEU A 364 -23.61 -16.09 6.39
N GLU A 365 -24.12 -15.46 7.45
CA GLU A 365 -24.44 -14.02 7.48
C GLU A 365 -23.28 -13.15 7.99
N LEU A 366 -22.10 -13.71 8.30
CA LEU A 366 -20.97 -12.94 8.81
C LEU A 366 -19.60 -13.54 8.43
N ASN A 367 -18.67 -12.69 8.04
CA ASN A 367 -17.26 -13.05 8.03
C ASN A 367 -16.60 -12.64 9.35
N VAL A 368 -16.20 -13.63 10.16
CA VAL A 368 -15.61 -13.41 11.49
C VAL A 368 -14.10 -13.13 11.45
N TYR A 369 -13.46 -13.21 10.28
CA TYR A 369 -12.00 -13.10 10.10
C TYR A 369 -11.51 -11.69 9.77
N LEU A 370 -12.39 -10.69 9.83
CA LEU A 370 -12.04 -9.30 9.55
C LEU A 370 -10.84 -8.75 10.37
N PRO A 371 -10.61 -9.12 11.65
CA PRO A 371 -9.42 -8.69 12.38
C PRO A 371 -8.11 -9.04 11.68
N VAL A 372 -7.93 -10.27 11.21
CA VAL A 372 -6.71 -10.67 10.48
C VAL A 372 -6.61 -9.97 9.12
N VAL A 373 -7.72 -9.78 8.41
CA VAL A 373 -7.75 -9.02 7.13
C VAL A 373 -7.25 -7.60 7.33
N LEU A 374 -7.81 -6.89 8.32
CA LEU A 374 -7.44 -5.50 8.59
C LEU A 374 -6.00 -5.36 9.07
N SER A 375 -5.56 -6.20 10.01
CA SER A 375 -4.18 -6.13 10.52
C SER A 375 -3.16 -6.36 9.40
N THR A 376 -3.39 -7.37 8.57
CA THR A 376 -2.52 -7.74 7.44
C THR A 376 -2.52 -6.64 6.37
N LEU A 377 -3.69 -6.11 6.02
CA LEU A 377 -3.80 -5.03 5.02
C LEU A 377 -3.14 -3.73 5.50
N PHE A 378 -3.30 -3.35 6.78
CA PHE A 378 -2.62 -2.18 7.34
C PHE A 378 -1.10 -2.33 7.32
N GLU A 379 -0.59 -3.50 7.62
CA GLU A 379 0.84 -3.78 7.57
C GLU A 379 1.36 -3.73 6.13
N GLY A 380 0.66 -4.35 5.18
CA GLY A 380 0.99 -4.31 3.75
C GLY A 380 1.03 -2.89 3.18
N LEU A 381 -0.01 -2.10 3.44
CA LEU A 381 -0.08 -0.70 3.02
C LEU A 381 1.07 0.15 3.56
N ASN A 382 1.44 -0.08 4.83
CA ASN A 382 2.49 0.70 5.46
C ASN A 382 3.89 0.30 4.98
N THR A 383 4.14 -1.00 4.80
CA THR A 383 5.45 -1.51 4.33
C THR A 383 5.69 -1.13 2.88
N ILE A 384 4.72 -1.33 1.96
CA ILE A 384 4.89 -0.98 0.55
C ILE A 384 5.03 0.54 0.34
N ARG A 385 4.30 1.36 1.12
CA ARG A 385 4.47 2.81 1.10
C ARG A 385 5.89 3.23 1.48
N ARG A 386 6.46 2.59 2.52
CA ARG A 386 7.83 2.87 2.95
C ARG A 386 8.85 2.37 1.92
N ALA A 387 8.62 1.22 1.31
CA ALA A 387 9.49 0.69 0.24
C ALA A 387 9.50 1.63 -0.97
N ALA A 388 8.34 2.12 -1.42
CA ALA A 388 8.24 3.09 -2.51
C ALA A 388 8.99 4.39 -2.19
N ARG A 389 8.87 4.89 -0.97
CA ARG A 389 9.62 6.05 -0.49
C ARG A 389 11.12 5.79 -0.46
N THR A 390 11.55 4.65 0.08
CA THR A 390 12.98 4.29 0.16
C THR A 390 13.58 4.12 -1.22
N LEU A 391 12.87 3.48 -2.17
CA LEU A 391 13.27 3.38 -3.56
C LEU A 391 13.50 4.78 -4.16
N ARG A 392 12.52 5.67 -4.01
CA ARG A 392 12.62 7.05 -4.52
C ARG A 392 13.82 7.80 -3.95
N GLU A 393 13.88 7.91 -2.62
CA GLU A 393 14.85 8.79 -1.93
C GLU A 393 16.28 8.23 -1.95
N LYS A 394 16.45 6.91 -1.92
CA LYS A 394 17.75 6.25 -1.73
C LYS A 394 18.32 5.61 -2.98
N ALA A 395 17.53 5.48 -4.05
CA ALA A 395 18.00 4.93 -5.30
C ALA A 395 17.74 5.89 -6.47
N ILE A 396 16.47 6.26 -6.75
CA ILE A 396 16.12 6.96 -7.99
C ILE A 396 16.64 8.39 -8.02
N GLU A 397 16.39 9.21 -7.00
CA GLU A 397 16.72 10.63 -6.99
C GLU A 397 18.23 10.89 -7.14
N GLY A 398 19.09 10.04 -6.57
CA GLY A 398 20.55 10.15 -6.67
C GLY A 398 21.20 9.30 -7.76
N MET A 399 20.42 8.59 -8.58
CA MET A 399 20.94 7.74 -9.65
C MET A 399 21.56 8.58 -10.78
N LYS A 400 22.62 8.05 -11.40
CA LYS A 400 23.30 8.64 -12.56
C LYS A 400 23.37 7.63 -13.70
N ALA A 401 23.35 8.11 -14.92
CA ALA A 401 23.68 7.30 -16.09
C ALA A 401 25.20 7.13 -16.20
N ASN A 402 25.65 5.95 -16.62
CA ASN A 402 27.02 5.69 -16.99
C ASN A 402 27.17 5.83 -18.54
N ILE A 403 27.20 7.08 -18.99
CA ILE A 403 27.17 7.44 -20.40
C ILE A 403 28.27 6.70 -21.20
N PRO A 404 29.56 6.64 -20.76
CA PRO A 404 30.58 5.90 -21.49
C PRO A 404 30.22 4.44 -21.72
N ASN A 405 29.70 3.75 -20.72
CA ASN A 405 29.35 2.34 -20.82
C ASN A 405 28.11 2.12 -21.70
N CYS A 406 27.09 2.98 -21.60
CA CYS A 406 25.94 2.96 -22.50
C CYS A 406 26.40 3.07 -23.97
N HIS A 407 27.26 4.04 -24.27
CA HIS A 407 27.82 4.26 -25.61
C HIS A 407 28.66 3.09 -26.13
N GLN A 408 29.53 2.55 -25.26
CA GLN A 408 30.33 1.38 -25.58
C GLN A 408 29.47 0.17 -25.97
N ASN A 409 28.39 -0.06 -25.22
CA ASN A 409 27.46 -1.15 -25.51
C ASN A 409 26.78 -0.98 -26.88
N VAL A 410 26.50 0.24 -27.30
CA VAL A 410 25.92 0.51 -28.62
C VAL A 410 26.92 0.26 -29.74
N ILE A 411 28.13 0.82 -29.64
CA ILE A 411 29.16 0.67 -30.69
C ILE A 411 29.49 -0.79 -30.94
N ASN A 412 29.57 -1.59 -29.87
CA ASN A 412 29.98 -3.00 -29.96
C ASN A 412 28.81 -3.94 -30.28
N CYS A 413 27.61 -3.44 -30.58
CA CYS A 413 26.42 -4.26 -30.72
C CYS A 413 26.19 -4.73 -32.17
N PRO A 414 26.34 -6.02 -32.46
CA PRO A 414 26.11 -6.53 -33.84
C PRO A 414 24.65 -6.40 -34.28
N THR A 415 23.69 -6.25 -33.34
CA THR A 415 22.27 -6.14 -33.67
C THR A 415 21.88 -4.83 -34.36
N LEU A 416 22.79 -3.84 -34.40
CA LEU A 416 22.61 -2.61 -35.19
C LEU A 416 22.35 -2.90 -36.68
N VAL A 417 22.87 -4.04 -37.18
CA VAL A 417 22.60 -4.52 -38.55
C VAL A 417 21.10 -4.62 -38.86
N THR A 418 20.24 -4.76 -37.86
CA THR A 418 18.78 -4.83 -38.04
C THR A 418 18.22 -3.61 -38.78
N ALA A 419 18.82 -2.43 -38.62
CA ALA A 419 18.42 -1.22 -39.34
C ALA A 419 18.78 -1.28 -40.84
N LEU A 420 19.76 -2.11 -41.25
CA LEU A 420 20.17 -2.29 -42.61
C LEU A 420 19.26 -3.25 -43.41
N ILE A 421 18.46 -4.08 -42.70
CA ILE A 421 17.62 -5.11 -43.34
C ILE A 421 16.74 -4.55 -44.48
N PRO A 422 16.03 -3.42 -44.34
CA PRO A 422 15.24 -2.87 -45.42
C PRO A 422 16.01 -2.50 -46.66
N HIS A 423 17.35 -2.25 -46.54
CA HIS A 423 18.22 -1.76 -47.61
C HIS A 423 18.99 -2.86 -48.31
N ILE A 424 19.35 -3.95 -47.59
CA ILE A 424 20.25 -5.00 -48.10
C ILE A 424 19.65 -6.40 -48.00
N GLY A 425 18.49 -6.56 -47.39
CA GLY A 425 17.83 -7.83 -47.14
C GLY A 425 18.35 -8.55 -45.89
N TYR A 426 17.57 -9.54 -45.44
CA TYR A 426 17.84 -10.25 -44.17
C TYR A 426 19.11 -11.12 -44.23
N GLU A 427 19.33 -11.86 -45.34
CA GLU A 427 20.46 -12.77 -45.47
C GLU A 427 21.78 -12.03 -45.44
N GLU A 428 21.91 -10.93 -46.18
CA GLU A 428 23.12 -10.11 -46.17
C GLU A 428 23.35 -9.44 -44.81
N ALA A 429 22.28 -8.96 -44.17
CA ALA A 429 22.36 -8.45 -42.80
C ALA A 429 22.86 -9.51 -41.80
N LEU A 430 22.39 -10.76 -41.92
CA LEU A 430 22.87 -11.88 -41.10
C LEU A 430 24.35 -12.16 -41.34
N ASN A 431 24.81 -12.18 -42.62
CA ASN A 431 26.19 -12.41 -42.99
C ASN A 431 27.11 -11.32 -42.41
N ILE A 432 26.69 -10.05 -42.45
CA ILE A 432 27.43 -8.94 -41.87
C ILE A 432 27.54 -9.08 -40.35
N ALA A 433 26.44 -9.45 -39.67
CA ALA A 433 26.46 -9.63 -38.22
C ALA A 433 27.39 -10.77 -37.77
N LEU A 434 27.43 -11.89 -38.54
CA LEU A 434 28.29 -13.03 -38.25
C LEU A 434 29.75 -12.66 -38.47
N GLU A 435 30.08 -12.02 -39.60
CA GLU A 435 31.44 -11.58 -39.94
C GLU A 435 31.97 -10.56 -38.94
N SER A 436 31.18 -9.54 -38.60
CA SER A 436 31.53 -8.57 -37.57
C SER A 436 31.83 -9.22 -36.22
N LYS A 437 31.04 -10.23 -35.83
CA LYS A 437 31.25 -10.98 -34.58
C LYS A 437 32.53 -11.83 -34.63
N GLU A 438 32.87 -12.43 -35.78
CA GLU A 438 34.03 -13.31 -35.95
C GLU A 438 35.32 -12.51 -36.05
N THR A 439 35.31 -11.42 -36.81
CA THR A 439 36.53 -10.61 -37.09
C THR A 439 36.78 -9.52 -36.07
N GLY A 440 35.73 -9.06 -35.35
CA GLY A 440 35.76 -7.88 -34.48
C GLY A 440 35.72 -6.55 -35.27
N GLU A 441 35.54 -6.57 -36.61
CA GLU A 441 35.30 -5.36 -37.42
C GLU A 441 33.93 -4.78 -37.17
N SER A 442 33.76 -3.47 -37.32
CA SER A 442 32.47 -2.82 -37.11
C SER A 442 31.45 -3.20 -38.22
N ILE A 443 30.16 -3.15 -37.90
CA ILE A 443 29.08 -3.32 -38.89
C ILE A 443 29.25 -2.36 -40.09
N VAL A 444 29.72 -1.15 -39.84
CA VAL A 444 29.97 -0.14 -40.88
C VAL A 444 31.11 -0.63 -41.84
N ASP A 445 32.24 -1.03 -41.28
CA ASP A 445 33.41 -1.47 -42.06
C ASP A 445 33.08 -2.71 -42.90
N VAL A 446 32.43 -3.71 -42.31
CA VAL A 446 32.01 -4.93 -43.01
C VAL A 446 31.03 -4.63 -44.13
N THR A 447 30.06 -3.76 -43.90
CA THR A 447 29.05 -3.37 -44.92
C THR A 447 29.70 -2.67 -46.11
N VAL A 448 30.58 -1.71 -45.84
CA VAL A 448 31.32 -0.96 -46.86
C VAL A 448 32.28 -1.86 -47.64
N LYS A 449 33.03 -2.73 -46.95
CA LYS A 449 33.96 -3.69 -47.57
C LYS A 449 33.25 -4.65 -48.53
N LYS A 450 31.99 -5.02 -48.23
CA LYS A 450 31.16 -5.84 -49.13
C LYS A 450 30.57 -5.05 -50.30
N GLY A 451 30.70 -3.73 -50.34
CA GLY A 451 30.18 -2.88 -51.40
C GLY A 451 28.66 -2.78 -51.45
N LEU A 452 27.95 -3.12 -50.37
CA LEU A 452 26.51 -3.12 -50.32
C LEU A 452 25.91 -1.72 -50.13
N LEU A 453 26.58 -0.89 -49.37
CA LEU A 453 26.24 0.50 -49.09
C LEU A 453 27.53 1.31 -48.95
N THR A 454 27.46 2.61 -49.25
CA THR A 454 28.54 3.55 -48.95
C THR A 454 28.59 3.85 -47.44
N GLU A 455 29.77 4.28 -46.97
CA GLU A 455 29.96 4.68 -45.59
C GLU A 455 28.95 5.79 -45.15
N ALA A 456 28.68 6.76 -46.04
CA ALA A 456 27.72 7.82 -45.79
C ALA A 456 26.30 7.28 -45.65
N GLU A 457 25.88 6.31 -46.49
CA GLU A 457 24.57 5.66 -46.41
C GLU A 457 24.43 4.88 -45.10
N VAL A 458 25.44 4.05 -44.75
CA VAL A 458 25.41 3.28 -43.49
C VAL A 458 25.34 4.17 -42.29
N ASN A 459 26.11 5.24 -42.21
CA ASN A 459 26.09 6.19 -41.11
C ASN A 459 24.77 6.97 -41.04
N SER A 460 24.15 7.28 -42.18
CA SER A 460 22.80 7.88 -42.21
C SER A 460 21.77 6.92 -41.67
N ILE A 461 21.74 5.65 -42.07
CA ILE A 461 20.79 4.64 -41.60
C ILE A 461 21.00 4.37 -40.10
N LEU A 462 22.27 4.24 -39.66
CA LEU A 462 22.64 3.97 -38.27
C LEU A 462 22.58 5.23 -37.38
N ASN A 463 22.06 6.34 -37.90
CA ASN A 463 21.84 7.52 -37.07
C ASN A 463 20.91 7.20 -35.90
N ILE A 464 21.34 7.58 -34.72
CA ILE A 464 20.65 7.31 -33.44
C ILE A 464 19.20 7.72 -33.45
N ASN A 465 18.87 8.85 -34.07
CA ASN A 465 17.47 9.35 -34.16
C ASN A 465 16.55 8.36 -34.90
N ASN A 466 17.07 7.58 -35.80
CA ASN A 466 16.32 6.57 -36.57
C ASN A 466 15.90 5.36 -35.71
N PHE A 467 16.55 5.13 -34.56
CA PHE A 467 16.15 4.02 -33.64
C PHE A 467 15.15 4.40 -32.56
N THR A 468 14.91 5.68 -32.39
CA THR A 468 14.07 6.20 -31.30
C THR A 468 12.69 6.69 -31.78
N THR A 469 12.49 6.70 -33.08
CA THR A 469 11.22 7.06 -33.74
C THR A 469 10.69 5.90 -34.59
N PRO A 470 9.37 5.66 -34.62
CA PRO A 470 8.80 4.66 -35.54
C PRO A 470 9.08 5.02 -37.00
N GLY A 471 9.46 4.04 -37.80
CA GLY A 471 9.73 4.22 -39.24
C GLY A 471 10.84 3.31 -39.74
N ILE A 472 11.20 3.46 -41.02
CA ILE A 472 12.33 2.77 -41.65
C ILE A 472 13.52 3.70 -41.53
N ALA A 473 14.60 3.21 -40.86
CA ALA A 473 15.85 3.95 -40.75
C ALA A 473 16.43 4.26 -42.15
N GLY A 474 16.69 5.54 -42.44
CA GLY A 474 17.21 5.94 -43.75
C GLY A 474 16.23 5.74 -44.92
N GLU A 475 14.93 5.94 -44.72
CA GLU A 475 13.87 5.74 -45.72
C GLU A 475 14.15 6.53 -47.05
N GLU A 476 14.78 7.69 -46.96
CA GLU A 476 15.17 8.52 -48.07
C GLU A 476 16.17 7.78 -49.02
N ILE A 477 17.03 6.92 -48.47
CA ILE A 477 17.97 6.11 -49.27
C ILE A 477 17.24 5.07 -50.10
N LEU A 478 16.18 4.45 -49.51
CA LEU A 478 15.34 3.49 -50.25
C LEU A 478 14.58 4.17 -51.40
N LYS A 479 14.00 5.35 -51.15
CA LYS A 479 13.26 6.10 -52.16
C LYS A 479 14.11 6.56 -53.31
N ASN A 480 15.40 6.84 -53.10
CA ASN A 480 16.31 7.24 -54.13
C ASN A 480 16.86 6.04 -54.98
N LYS A 481 16.67 4.81 -54.52
CA LYS A 481 17.10 3.57 -55.24
C LYS A 481 15.95 2.91 -56.05
N GLN A 482 14.71 3.37 -55.85
CA GLN A 482 13.54 3.00 -56.66
C GLN A 482 13.37 3.97 -57.82
#